data_7bdeebfda52651c6fe6b8a044d4fcc8a
#
_entry.id   7bdeebfda52651c6fe6b8a044d4fcc8a
#
_cell.length_a   1.000
_cell.length_b   1.000
_cell.length_c   1.000
_cell.angle_alpha   90.00
_cell.angle_beta   90.00
_cell.angle_gamma   90.00
#
_symmetry.space_group_name_H-M   'P 1'
#
loop_
_entity.id
_entity.type
_entity.pdbx_description
1 polymer ?
#
loop_
_entity_poly.entity_id
_entity_poly.type
_entity_poly.pdbx_seq_one_letter_code
_entity_poly.pdbx_strand_id
1 'polypeptide(L)'
;MRVGLFTNNYLPFRGGVTTAVETLRQGLEAQGHRAWVFAPAWRAPHDDPAFVFRYPSVPAPTYPGFALPLPFSRRWSRAARELDLDIFHAQHPFLLGVTARRLARSQGRPLVFTYHTRYEKYAHYVPLPEPLVASLAVRLASRFAGAADLVIAPSARIAESLADLGVKARIAVVPTGVPLDLFRPGDRGEARRTLGLDEDAPLCLYVGRLDREKSVERVIGAFGSIALAVSGARLLLVGQGSHEVALKRLAVASPASEAIRFAGSVAREELPPYYQAADLFLFSSETETQGLVLAEAHACGLPAVAVRASGVDEVVRDGETGLLTKADVEELADAAIGLLLDAPRRSAMALAARALAASDFSAARQVEVMAGHYRRLVGGPA
;
A
#
# COMPACT_ATOMS: atom_id res chain seq x y z
N MET A 1 13.98 21.77 -2.90
CA MET A 1 14.97 20.65 -2.88
C MET A 1 14.78 19.80 -4.11
N ARG A 2 15.83 19.11 -4.52
CA ARG A 2 15.86 18.15 -5.64
C ARG A 2 15.96 16.74 -5.07
N VAL A 3 14.93 15.93 -5.26
CA VAL A 3 14.79 14.61 -4.62
C VAL A 3 14.79 13.52 -5.69
N GLY A 4 15.66 12.53 -5.55
CA GLY A 4 15.66 11.33 -6.38
C GLY A 4 14.98 10.17 -5.67
N LEU A 5 13.86 9.68 -6.18
CA LEU A 5 13.10 8.54 -5.67
C LEU A 5 13.51 7.27 -6.44
N PHE A 6 14.19 6.33 -5.76
CA PHE A 6 14.71 5.11 -6.38
C PHE A 6 13.83 3.92 -5.98
N THR A 7 13.15 3.33 -6.95
CA THR A 7 12.18 2.26 -6.70
C THR A 7 12.34 1.08 -7.65
N ASN A 8 12.11 -0.14 -7.17
CA ASN A 8 12.14 -1.36 -7.99
C ASN A 8 10.80 -1.66 -8.67
N ASN A 9 9.77 -0.89 -8.38
CA ASN A 9 8.48 -0.96 -9.04
C ASN A 9 7.87 0.44 -9.17
N TYR A 10 7.30 0.70 -10.33
CA TYR A 10 6.65 1.97 -10.65
C TYR A 10 5.67 1.76 -11.80
N LEU A 11 4.86 2.76 -12.10
CA LEU A 11 3.93 2.69 -13.22
C LEU A 11 4.56 2.12 -14.50
N PRO A 12 3.88 1.26 -15.24
CA PRO A 12 2.47 0.88 -15.14
C PRO A 12 2.16 -0.22 -14.11
N PHE A 13 3.18 -0.79 -13.42
CA PHE A 13 2.93 -1.72 -12.32
C PHE A 13 2.24 -1.00 -11.17
N ARG A 14 1.06 -1.50 -10.77
CA ARG A 14 0.24 -0.94 -9.70
C ARG A 14 0.42 -1.71 -8.41
N GLY A 15 0.66 -1.00 -7.32
CA GLY A 15 0.84 -1.57 -5.98
C GLY A 15 1.10 -0.49 -4.94
N GLY A 16 1.05 -0.84 -3.67
CA GLY A 16 1.19 0.11 -2.56
C GLY A 16 2.44 0.98 -2.63
N VAL A 17 3.59 0.41 -3.02
CA VAL A 17 4.85 1.17 -3.16
C VAL A 17 4.78 2.17 -4.31
N THR A 18 4.25 1.76 -5.48
CA THR A 18 4.04 2.67 -6.62
C THR A 18 3.16 3.85 -6.23
N THR A 19 2.07 3.56 -5.53
CA THR A 19 1.13 4.55 -4.99
C THR A 19 1.84 5.51 -4.01
N ALA A 20 2.62 4.98 -3.07
CA ALA A 20 3.35 5.77 -2.08
C ALA A 20 4.37 6.72 -2.74
N VAL A 21 5.13 6.20 -3.73
CA VAL A 21 6.12 6.98 -4.49
C VAL A 21 5.45 8.11 -5.26
N GLU A 22 4.35 7.83 -5.94
CA GLU A 22 3.65 8.83 -6.76
C GLU A 22 2.96 9.89 -5.89
N THR A 23 2.33 9.49 -4.78
CA THR A 23 1.75 10.43 -3.81
C THR A 23 2.82 11.36 -3.24
N LEU A 24 3.97 10.82 -2.83
CA LEU A 24 5.08 11.62 -2.31
C LEU A 24 5.65 12.56 -3.39
N ARG A 25 5.86 12.08 -4.61
CA ARG A 25 6.37 12.87 -5.73
C ARG A 25 5.47 14.06 -6.03
N GLN A 26 4.18 13.81 -6.25
CA GLN A 26 3.19 14.84 -6.54
C GLN A 26 3.11 15.88 -5.41
N GLY A 27 3.07 15.42 -4.18
CA GLY A 27 3.02 16.30 -3.02
C GLY A 27 4.27 17.16 -2.84
N LEU A 28 5.47 16.62 -3.12
CA LEU A 28 6.71 17.39 -3.12
C LEU A 28 6.69 18.47 -4.21
N GLU A 29 6.22 18.15 -5.41
CA GLU A 29 6.09 19.12 -6.51
C GLU A 29 5.07 20.22 -6.18
N ALA A 30 3.94 19.87 -5.58
CA ALA A 30 2.95 20.84 -5.12
C ALA A 30 3.50 21.81 -4.07
N GLN A 31 4.53 21.41 -3.31
CA GLN A 31 5.25 22.27 -2.38
C GLN A 31 6.46 23.01 -3.01
N GLY A 32 6.60 23.01 -4.35
CA GLY A 32 7.67 23.69 -5.05
C GLY A 32 9.03 22.99 -5.03
N HIS A 33 9.05 21.70 -4.63
CA HIS A 33 10.24 20.85 -4.75
C HIS A 33 10.27 20.17 -6.13
N ARG A 34 11.40 19.63 -6.54
CA ARG A 34 11.52 18.79 -7.74
C ARG A 34 11.79 17.35 -7.33
N ALA A 35 11.04 16.42 -7.90
CA ALA A 35 11.18 14.99 -7.63
C ALA A 35 11.29 14.19 -8.91
N TRP A 36 12.34 13.35 -9.00
CA TRP A 36 12.56 12.44 -10.12
C TRP A 36 12.46 11.00 -9.66
N VAL A 37 11.92 10.15 -10.52
CA VAL A 37 11.74 8.72 -10.24
C VAL A 37 12.72 7.90 -11.07
N PHE A 38 13.54 7.10 -10.40
CA PHE A 38 14.41 6.12 -11.00
C PHE A 38 13.81 4.73 -10.82
N ALA A 39 13.37 4.12 -11.93
CA ALA A 39 12.49 2.94 -11.92
C ALA A 39 12.90 1.91 -12.98
N PRO A 40 12.37 0.66 -12.93
CA PRO A 40 12.59 -0.34 -13.97
C PRO A 40 12.02 0.09 -15.32
N ALA A 41 12.68 -0.30 -16.42
CA ALA A 41 12.09 -0.25 -17.75
C ALA A 41 11.08 -1.39 -17.92
N TRP A 42 9.99 -1.11 -18.64
CA TRP A 42 8.99 -2.09 -19.03
C TRP A 42 9.24 -2.59 -20.47
N ARG A 43 8.70 -3.77 -20.78
CA ARG A 43 8.84 -4.36 -22.12
C ARG A 43 8.15 -3.56 -23.23
N ALA A 44 7.02 -2.90 -22.91
CA ALA A 44 6.32 -2.05 -23.85
C ALA A 44 6.88 -0.62 -23.77
N PRO A 45 7.03 0.08 -24.90
CA PRO A 45 7.33 1.50 -24.89
C PRO A 45 6.25 2.25 -24.13
N HIS A 46 6.67 3.08 -23.18
CA HIS A 46 5.79 4.00 -22.49
C HIS A 46 6.26 5.42 -22.79
N ASP A 47 5.34 6.30 -23.04
CA ASP A 47 5.57 7.75 -23.01
C ASP A 47 5.75 8.16 -21.56
N ASP A 48 6.98 7.98 -21.07
CA ASP A 48 7.32 8.36 -19.71
C ASP A 48 7.45 9.89 -19.59
N PRO A 49 6.90 10.48 -18.53
CA PRO A 49 7.14 11.87 -18.22
C PRO A 49 8.65 12.15 -18.02
N ALA A 50 9.08 13.37 -18.30
CA ALA A 50 10.48 13.79 -18.24
C ALA A 50 11.15 13.60 -16.86
N PHE A 51 10.35 13.41 -15.81
CA PHE A 51 10.85 13.12 -14.46
C PHE A 51 11.12 11.63 -14.19
N VAL A 52 10.82 10.71 -15.16
CA VAL A 52 11.02 9.26 -14.98
C VAL A 52 12.25 8.77 -15.74
N PHE A 53 13.15 8.12 -15.02
CA PHE A 53 14.39 7.52 -15.58
C PHE A 53 14.31 6.00 -15.50
N ARG A 54 14.23 5.32 -16.66
CA ARG A 54 14.04 3.87 -16.76
C ARG A 54 15.35 3.10 -16.84
N TYR A 55 15.70 2.41 -15.77
CA TYR A 55 16.85 1.49 -15.75
C TYR A 55 16.56 0.24 -16.61
N PRO A 56 17.54 -0.23 -17.38
CA PRO A 56 17.42 -1.51 -18.08
C PRO A 56 16.95 -2.60 -17.12
N SER A 57 16.04 -3.46 -17.57
CA SER A 57 15.38 -4.43 -16.69
C SER A 57 15.16 -5.75 -17.41
N VAL A 58 15.08 -6.83 -16.64
CA VAL A 58 14.71 -8.17 -17.11
C VAL A 58 13.40 -8.58 -16.44
N PRO A 59 12.57 -9.42 -17.08
CA PRO A 59 11.36 -9.93 -16.44
C PRO A 59 11.70 -10.73 -15.19
N ALA A 60 10.89 -10.60 -14.15
CA ALA A 60 10.98 -11.49 -13.00
C ALA A 60 10.46 -12.89 -13.39
N PRO A 61 11.25 -13.95 -13.17
CA PRO A 61 10.86 -15.30 -13.60
C PRO A 61 9.67 -15.85 -12.81
N THR A 62 9.49 -15.43 -11.58
CA THR A 62 8.50 -15.99 -10.64
C THR A 62 7.30 -15.09 -10.39
N TYR A 63 7.31 -13.85 -10.90
CA TYR A 63 6.18 -12.92 -10.73
C TYR A 63 5.85 -12.25 -12.08
N PRO A 64 4.86 -12.77 -12.82
CA PRO A 64 4.46 -12.22 -14.12
C PRO A 64 4.09 -10.74 -14.02
N GLY A 65 4.56 -9.94 -14.98
CA GLY A 65 4.29 -8.50 -14.99
C GLY A 65 5.22 -7.68 -14.08
N PHE A 66 6.21 -8.29 -13.41
CA PHE A 66 7.22 -7.58 -12.65
C PHE A 66 8.55 -7.51 -13.41
N ALA A 67 9.21 -6.36 -13.36
CA ALA A 67 10.51 -6.16 -13.99
C ALA A 67 11.60 -5.97 -12.93
N LEU A 68 12.69 -6.73 -13.04
CA LEU A 68 13.85 -6.61 -12.18
C LEU A 68 14.85 -5.63 -12.80
N PRO A 69 15.06 -4.44 -12.23
CA PRO A 69 16.00 -3.46 -12.77
C PRO A 69 17.45 -3.92 -12.58
N LEU A 70 18.24 -3.71 -13.60
CA LEU A 70 19.69 -3.87 -13.52
C LEU A 70 20.28 -2.65 -12.81
N PRO A 71 20.98 -2.81 -11.66
CA PRO A 71 21.39 -1.68 -10.82
C PRO A 71 22.58 -0.90 -11.39
N PHE A 72 22.99 -1.22 -12.61
CA PHE A 72 24.15 -0.62 -13.27
C PHE A 72 23.72 0.04 -14.58
N SER A 73 23.70 1.36 -14.60
CA SER A 73 23.53 2.14 -15.84
C SER A 73 24.43 3.38 -15.76
N ARG A 74 25.42 3.45 -16.65
CA ARG A 74 26.30 4.63 -16.74
C ARG A 74 25.49 5.87 -17.13
N ARG A 75 24.52 5.72 -18.05
CA ARG A 75 23.65 6.79 -18.52
C ARG A 75 22.87 7.43 -17.35
N TRP A 76 22.15 6.61 -16.59
CA TRP A 76 21.29 7.12 -15.51
C TRP A 76 22.05 7.52 -14.25
N SER A 77 23.19 6.89 -13.99
CA SER A 77 24.10 7.34 -12.94
C SER A 77 24.74 8.70 -13.28
N ARG A 78 24.95 8.99 -14.56
CA ARG A 78 25.39 10.31 -15.03
C ARG A 78 24.24 11.32 -14.89
N ALA A 79 23.02 10.99 -15.38
CA ALA A 79 21.86 11.85 -15.24
C ALA A 79 21.58 12.21 -13.76
N ALA A 80 21.65 11.24 -12.85
CA ALA A 80 21.46 11.51 -11.41
C ALA A 80 22.53 12.46 -10.83
N ARG A 81 23.74 12.49 -11.39
CA ARG A 81 24.78 13.48 -11.02
C ARG A 81 24.49 14.87 -11.61
N GLU A 82 24.06 14.91 -12.87
CA GLU A 82 23.74 16.16 -13.57
C GLU A 82 22.51 16.88 -12.96
N LEU A 83 21.56 16.11 -12.38
CA LEU A 83 20.43 16.66 -11.65
C LEU A 83 20.83 17.32 -10.32
N ASP A 84 22.03 17.06 -9.81
CA ASP A 84 22.57 17.58 -8.56
C ASP A 84 21.54 17.41 -7.41
N LEU A 85 21.16 16.15 -7.16
CA LEU A 85 20.15 15.79 -6.19
C LEU A 85 20.58 16.16 -4.77
N ASP A 86 19.68 16.78 -4.00
CA ASP A 86 19.91 17.08 -2.59
C ASP A 86 19.67 15.86 -1.70
N ILE A 87 18.73 14.98 -2.10
CA ILE A 87 18.31 13.77 -1.37
C ILE A 87 18.23 12.58 -2.32
N PHE A 88 18.80 11.45 -1.90
CA PHE A 88 18.60 10.14 -2.50
C PHE A 88 17.65 9.33 -1.62
N HIS A 89 16.43 9.05 -2.09
CA HIS A 89 15.43 8.32 -1.34
C HIS A 89 15.17 6.95 -1.96
N ALA A 90 15.64 5.89 -1.30
CA ALA A 90 15.44 4.51 -1.69
C ALA A 90 14.09 3.98 -1.17
N GLN A 91 13.31 3.35 -2.03
CA GLN A 91 12.04 2.71 -1.68
C GLN A 91 12.18 1.20 -1.48
N HIS A 92 13.35 0.65 -1.79
CA HIS A 92 13.69 -0.76 -1.62
C HIS A 92 15.17 -0.89 -1.21
N PRO A 93 15.58 -1.90 -0.41
CA PRO A 93 16.97 -2.07 0.01
C PRO A 93 17.83 -2.79 -1.04
N PHE A 94 17.22 -3.28 -2.12
CA PHE A 94 17.87 -4.05 -3.18
C PHE A 94 17.92 -3.28 -4.49
N LEU A 95 18.72 -3.75 -5.43
CA LEU A 95 18.77 -3.26 -6.82
C LEU A 95 18.91 -1.73 -6.89
N LEU A 96 17.86 -0.99 -7.25
CA LEU A 96 17.92 0.47 -7.35
C LEU A 96 18.15 1.17 -6.01
N GLY A 97 17.78 0.57 -4.88
CA GLY A 97 18.18 1.08 -3.57
C GLY A 97 19.70 1.04 -3.38
N VAL A 98 20.35 -0.06 -3.79
CA VAL A 98 21.82 -0.13 -3.77
C VAL A 98 22.44 0.92 -4.69
N THR A 99 21.81 1.19 -5.84
CA THR A 99 22.22 2.28 -6.74
C THR A 99 22.10 3.64 -6.06
N ALA A 100 20.96 3.92 -5.41
CA ALA A 100 20.74 5.15 -4.65
C ALA A 100 21.82 5.36 -3.59
N ARG A 101 22.11 4.33 -2.77
CA ARG A 101 23.16 4.38 -1.74
C ARG A 101 24.53 4.67 -2.32
N ARG A 102 24.90 4.01 -3.43
CA ARG A 102 26.18 4.22 -4.08
C ARG A 102 26.32 5.65 -4.61
N LEU A 103 25.26 6.17 -5.23
CA LEU A 103 25.25 7.53 -5.78
C LEU A 103 25.26 8.59 -4.66
N ALA A 104 24.43 8.42 -3.62
CA ALA A 104 24.41 9.28 -2.44
C ALA A 104 25.82 9.40 -1.82
N ARG A 105 26.45 8.25 -1.56
CA ARG A 105 27.81 8.19 -0.99
C ARG A 105 28.85 8.85 -1.88
N SER A 106 28.78 8.63 -3.22
CA SER A 106 29.73 9.22 -4.16
C SER A 106 29.62 10.72 -4.32
N GLN A 107 28.48 11.32 -3.93
CA GLN A 107 28.20 12.73 -4.02
C GLN A 107 28.15 13.43 -2.64
N GLY A 108 28.42 12.68 -1.56
CA GLY A 108 28.32 13.23 -0.19
C GLY A 108 26.94 13.75 0.17
N ARG A 109 25.89 13.12 -0.37
CA ARG A 109 24.49 13.51 -0.17
C ARG A 109 23.75 12.52 0.73
N PRO A 110 22.72 12.95 1.48
CA PRO A 110 21.95 12.09 2.36
C PRO A 110 21.21 10.97 1.61
N LEU A 111 21.20 9.78 2.23
CA LEU A 111 20.37 8.62 1.85
C LEU A 111 19.21 8.48 2.81
N VAL A 112 18.00 8.54 2.31
CA VAL A 112 16.77 8.18 3.02
C VAL A 112 16.29 6.82 2.53
N PHE A 113 15.72 6.01 3.41
CA PHE A 113 15.15 4.71 3.04
C PHE A 113 13.76 4.54 3.65
N THR A 114 12.73 4.27 2.83
CA THR A 114 11.41 3.87 3.35
C THR A 114 11.25 2.35 3.32
N TYR A 115 10.90 1.78 4.47
CA TYR A 115 10.70 0.34 4.64
C TYR A 115 9.26 -0.05 4.30
N HIS A 116 8.97 -0.24 3.01
CA HIS A 116 7.61 -0.50 2.52
C HIS A 116 7.14 -1.95 2.64
N THR A 117 8.06 -2.91 2.84
CA THR A 117 7.73 -4.32 2.64
C THR A 117 8.33 -5.19 3.74
N ARG A 118 7.51 -6.06 4.29
CA ARG A 118 7.95 -7.15 5.16
C ARG A 118 8.55 -8.27 4.31
N TYR A 119 9.83 -8.13 3.96
CA TYR A 119 10.50 -8.97 2.96
C TYR A 119 10.46 -10.46 3.29
N GLU A 120 10.41 -10.84 4.56
CA GLU A 120 10.28 -12.21 5.02
C GLU A 120 8.98 -12.88 4.56
N LYS A 121 7.93 -12.10 4.35
CA LYS A 121 6.60 -12.60 3.92
C LYS A 121 6.51 -12.86 2.41
N TYR A 122 7.54 -12.45 1.66
CA TYR A 122 7.60 -12.59 0.20
C TYR A 122 8.65 -13.61 -0.25
N ALA A 123 9.19 -14.41 0.70
CA ALA A 123 10.22 -15.42 0.43
C ALA A 123 9.74 -16.51 -0.55
N HIS A 124 8.44 -16.81 -0.56
CA HIS A 124 7.82 -17.82 -1.44
C HIS A 124 7.89 -17.48 -2.94
N TYR A 125 8.18 -16.23 -3.31
CA TYR A 125 8.42 -15.86 -4.71
C TYR A 125 9.81 -16.23 -5.22
N VAL A 126 10.71 -16.66 -4.34
CA VAL A 126 12.08 -17.08 -4.71
C VAL A 126 12.14 -18.60 -4.70
N PRO A 127 12.64 -19.27 -5.77
CA PRO A 127 12.67 -20.72 -5.86
C PRO A 127 13.82 -21.34 -5.04
N LEU A 128 13.86 -21.03 -3.76
CA LEU A 128 14.82 -21.52 -2.75
C LEU A 128 14.05 -21.76 -1.43
N PRO A 129 14.62 -22.48 -0.45
CA PRO A 129 13.96 -22.71 0.83
C PRO A 129 13.52 -21.41 1.51
N GLU A 130 12.22 -21.24 1.74
CA GLU A 130 11.62 -20.00 2.28
C GLU A 130 12.30 -19.47 3.54
N PRO A 131 12.62 -20.30 4.59
CA PRO A 131 13.26 -19.79 5.81
C PRO A 131 14.63 -19.16 5.55
N LEU A 132 15.39 -19.72 4.60
CA LEU A 132 16.71 -19.19 4.24
C LEU A 132 16.58 -17.86 3.51
N VAL A 133 15.65 -17.78 2.53
CA VAL A 133 15.37 -16.56 1.77
C VAL A 133 14.85 -15.46 2.70
N ALA A 134 13.91 -15.79 3.58
CA ALA A 134 13.36 -14.85 4.55
C ALA A 134 14.44 -14.26 5.47
N SER A 135 15.28 -15.13 6.06
CA SER A 135 16.38 -14.70 6.93
C SER A 135 17.41 -13.81 6.21
N LEU A 136 17.78 -14.20 4.97
CA LEU A 136 18.71 -13.43 4.17
C LEU A 136 18.12 -12.07 3.76
N ALA A 137 16.86 -12.04 3.35
CA ALA A 137 16.16 -10.82 2.95
C ALA A 137 16.07 -9.81 4.12
N VAL A 138 15.68 -10.27 5.31
CA VAL A 138 15.65 -9.43 6.53
C VAL A 138 17.05 -8.91 6.86
N ARG A 139 18.06 -9.79 6.87
CA ARG A 139 19.45 -9.39 7.16
C ARG A 139 19.98 -8.33 6.19
N LEU A 140 19.73 -8.49 4.88
CA LEU A 140 20.14 -7.52 3.87
C LEU A 140 19.39 -6.21 3.99
N ALA A 141 18.06 -6.26 4.24
CA ALA A 141 17.24 -5.09 4.43
C ALA A 141 17.65 -4.29 5.69
N SER A 142 17.89 -4.98 6.81
CA SER A 142 18.36 -4.35 8.06
C SER A 142 19.75 -3.72 7.90
N ARG A 143 20.67 -4.39 7.18
CA ARG A 143 21.99 -3.81 6.86
C ARG A 143 21.87 -2.58 5.98
N PHE A 144 20.96 -2.59 5.00
CA PHE A 144 20.72 -1.43 4.16
C PHE A 144 20.13 -0.29 4.97
N ALA A 145 19.12 -0.57 5.80
CA ALA A 145 18.50 0.39 6.71
C ALA A 145 19.54 1.03 7.65
N GLY A 146 20.44 0.21 8.24
CA GLY A 146 21.52 0.71 9.12
C GLY A 146 22.58 1.56 8.42
N ALA A 147 22.60 1.58 7.10
CA ALA A 147 23.50 2.41 6.30
C ALA A 147 22.85 3.69 5.74
N ALA A 148 21.59 3.94 6.04
CA ALA A 148 20.86 5.15 5.66
C ALA A 148 21.04 6.24 6.74
N ASP A 149 20.98 7.50 6.33
CA ASP A 149 21.00 8.64 7.25
C ASP A 149 19.66 8.81 7.97
N LEU A 150 18.59 8.33 7.33
CA LEU A 150 17.24 8.27 7.89
C LEU A 150 16.48 7.10 7.31
N VAL A 151 15.81 6.34 8.18
CA VAL A 151 14.84 5.31 7.82
C VAL A 151 13.44 5.80 8.11
N ILE A 152 12.56 5.67 7.13
CA ILE A 152 11.14 5.95 7.26
C ILE A 152 10.41 4.62 7.47
N ALA A 153 9.70 4.50 8.58
CA ALA A 153 8.80 3.41 8.88
C ALA A 153 7.35 3.89 8.64
N PRO A 154 6.52 3.16 7.89
CA PRO A 154 5.14 3.56 7.62
C PRO A 154 4.21 3.39 8.84
N SER A 155 4.68 2.73 9.90
CA SER A 155 3.94 2.50 11.14
C SER A 155 4.90 2.35 12.33
N ALA A 156 4.39 2.56 13.55
CA ALA A 156 5.18 2.42 14.78
C ALA A 156 5.69 0.98 14.97
N ARG A 157 4.85 -0.01 14.65
CA ARG A 157 5.25 -1.42 14.72
C ARG A 157 6.40 -1.79 13.77
N ILE A 158 6.44 -1.17 12.60
CA ILE A 158 7.60 -1.36 11.70
C ILE A 158 8.84 -0.69 12.27
N ALA A 159 8.70 0.48 12.91
CA ALA A 159 9.82 1.14 13.56
C ALA A 159 10.38 0.29 14.73
N GLU A 160 9.53 -0.27 15.57
CA GLU A 160 9.88 -1.19 16.65
C GLU A 160 10.59 -2.44 16.08
N SER A 161 10.01 -3.07 15.05
CA SER A 161 10.60 -4.25 14.41
C SER A 161 12.00 -3.97 13.83
N LEU A 162 12.22 -2.79 13.27
CA LEU A 162 13.54 -2.38 12.77
C LEU A 162 14.54 -2.15 13.92
N ALA A 163 14.09 -1.60 15.03
CA ALA A 163 14.91 -1.43 16.25
C ALA A 163 15.32 -2.79 16.83
N ASP A 164 14.37 -3.74 16.93
CA ASP A 164 14.61 -5.11 17.40
C ASP A 164 15.59 -5.87 16.49
N LEU A 165 15.59 -5.57 15.19
CA LEU A 165 16.56 -6.09 14.22
C LEU A 165 17.93 -5.41 14.34
N GLY A 166 18.12 -4.50 15.28
CA GLY A 166 19.40 -3.82 15.54
C GLY A 166 19.74 -2.70 14.55
N VAL A 167 18.75 -2.13 13.87
CA VAL A 167 18.96 -0.95 12.99
C VAL A 167 19.29 0.26 13.86
N LYS A 168 20.51 0.77 13.76
CA LYS A 168 21.01 1.93 14.55
C LYS A 168 20.81 3.28 13.88
N ALA A 169 20.38 3.30 12.61
CA ALA A 169 20.04 4.53 11.92
C ALA A 169 18.85 5.23 12.59
N ARG A 170 18.75 6.54 12.44
CA ARG A 170 17.57 7.29 12.89
C ARG A 170 16.33 6.75 12.18
N ILE A 171 15.30 6.35 12.93
CA ILE A 171 14.01 5.89 12.40
C ILE A 171 12.96 6.98 12.67
N ALA A 172 12.19 7.33 11.66
CA ALA A 172 11.03 8.22 11.79
C ALA A 172 9.77 7.48 11.31
N VAL A 173 8.70 7.58 12.08
CA VAL A 173 7.40 7.05 11.68
C VAL A 173 6.69 8.10 10.82
N VAL A 174 6.49 7.77 9.54
CA VAL A 174 5.77 8.61 8.59
C VAL A 174 4.84 7.72 7.75
N PRO A 175 3.56 7.68 8.09
CA PRO A 175 2.59 6.92 7.31
C PRO A 175 2.52 7.41 5.86
N THR A 176 2.24 6.47 4.94
CA THR A 176 1.93 6.82 3.55
C THR A 176 0.59 7.54 3.52
N GLY A 177 0.56 8.71 2.90
CA GLY A 177 -0.61 9.55 2.85
C GLY A 177 -1.62 9.16 1.77
N VAL A 178 -2.86 9.51 2.01
CA VAL A 178 -3.99 9.40 1.09
C VAL A 178 -4.37 10.80 0.60
N PRO A 179 -4.51 11.02 -0.72
CA PRO A 179 -5.00 12.30 -1.25
C PRO A 179 -6.51 12.44 -0.94
N LEU A 180 -6.84 13.33 -0.01
CA LEU A 180 -8.20 13.50 0.52
C LEU A 180 -9.13 14.29 -0.43
N ASP A 181 -8.61 14.90 -1.45
CA ASP A 181 -9.34 15.47 -2.59
C ASP A 181 -9.89 14.37 -3.51
N LEU A 182 -9.14 13.29 -3.69
CA LEU A 182 -9.54 12.11 -4.45
C LEU A 182 -10.40 11.17 -3.61
N PHE A 183 -9.90 10.73 -2.44
CA PHE A 183 -10.60 9.81 -1.54
C PHE A 183 -11.38 10.60 -0.49
N ARG A 184 -12.65 10.77 -0.73
CA ARG A 184 -13.58 11.53 0.11
C ARG A 184 -14.96 10.89 0.13
N PRO A 185 -15.80 11.17 1.13
CA PRO A 185 -17.20 10.78 1.09
C PRO A 185 -17.89 11.29 -0.17
N GLY A 186 -18.80 10.50 -0.73
CA GLY A 186 -19.60 10.82 -1.90
C GLY A 186 -21.04 10.36 -1.74
N ASP A 187 -21.84 10.57 -2.78
CA ASP A 187 -23.19 10.06 -2.83
C ASP A 187 -23.19 8.55 -3.11
N ARG A 188 -23.65 7.76 -2.15
CA ARG A 188 -23.70 6.29 -2.23
C ARG A 188 -24.58 5.81 -3.37
N GLY A 189 -25.74 6.44 -3.58
CA GLY A 189 -26.68 6.04 -4.64
C GLY A 189 -26.10 6.33 -6.01
N GLU A 190 -25.45 7.48 -6.22
CA GLU A 190 -24.75 7.81 -7.45
C GLU A 190 -23.62 6.84 -7.75
N ALA A 191 -22.79 6.54 -6.74
CA ALA A 191 -21.70 5.57 -6.86
C ALA A 191 -22.23 4.18 -7.26
N ARG A 192 -23.32 3.72 -6.66
CA ARG A 192 -23.94 2.44 -6.98
C ARG A 192 -24.51 2.40 -8.39
N ARG A 193 -25.21 3.44 -8.81
CA ARG A 193 -25.71 3.56 -10.21
C ARG A 193 -24.56 3.53 -11.21
N THR A 194 -23.49 4.28 -10.95
CA THR A 194 -22.29 4.30 -11.80
C THR A 194 -21.65 2.92 -11.95
N LEU A 195 -21.64 2.12 -10.88
CA LEU A 195 -21.06 0.78 -10.88
C LEU A 195 -22.04 -0.33 -11.31
N GLY A 196 -23.29 0.01 -11.60
CA GLY A 196 -24.35 -0.96 -11.93
C GLY A 196 -24.65 -1.91 -10.75
N LEU A 197 -24.70 -1.37 -9.53
CA LEU A 197 -24.99 -2.08 -8.29
C LEU A 197 -26.40 -1.76 -7.81
N ASP A 198 -26.99 -2.71 -7.07
CA ASP A 198 -28.26 -2.51 -6.39
C ASP A 198 -28.16 -1.40 -5.35
N GLU A 199 -29.10 -0.44 -5.37
CA GLU A 199 -29.07 0.75 -4.52
C GLU A 199 -29.28 0.40 -3.03
N ASP A 200 -30.04 -0.65 -2.73
CA ASP A 200 -30.46 -1.01 -1.37
C ASP A 200 -29.67 -2.19 -0.77
N ALA A 201 -29.03 -3.02 -1.58
CA ALA A 201 -28.33 -4.21 -1.12
C ALA A 201 -27.16 -3.85 -0.17
N PRO A 202 -27.03 -4.50 1.00
CA PRO A 202 -25.84 -4.36 1.83
C PRO A 202 -24.59 -4.79 1.08
N LEU A 203 -23.57 -3.90 0.98
CA LEU A 203 -22.38 -4.12 0.16
C LEU A 203 -21.11 -4.20 0.99
N CYS A 204 -20.49 -5.37 0.99
CA CYS A 204 -19.14 -5.58 1.46
C CYS A 204 -18.14 -5.34 0.31
N LEU A 205 -17.05 -4.66 0.60
CA LEU A 205 -15.99 -4.34 -0.36
C LEU A 205 -14.64 -4.89 0.12
N TYR A 206 -13.89 -5.47 -0.80
CA TYR A 206 -12.45 -5.69 -0.67
C TYR A 206 -11.74 -4.99 -1.82
N VAL A 207 -10.67 -4.28 -1.53
CA VAL A 207 -9.76 -3.68 -2.52
C VAL A 207 -8.34 -4.11 -2.23
N GLY A 208 -7.64 -4.66 -3.22
CA GLY A 208 -6.24 -5.06 -3.06
C GLY A 208 -5.79 -6.10 -4.08
N ARG A 209 -4.50 -6.44 -4.03
CA ARG A 209 -3.99 -7.53 -4.86
C ARG A 209 -4.61 -8.86 -4.46
N LEU A 210 -4.96 -9.68 -5.44
CA LEU A 210 -5.49 -11.02 -5.23
C LEU A 210 -4.34 -12.05 -5.21
N ASP A 211 -3.39 -11.83 -4.29
CA ASP A 211 -2.24 -12.68 -4.08
C ASP A 211 -2.38 -13.47 -2.76
N ARG A 212 -1.65 -14.57 -2.64
CA ARG A 212 -1.76 -15.49 -1.51
C ARG A 212 -1.55 -14.83 -0.15
N GLU A 213 -0.60 -13.90 -0.06
CA GLU A 213 -0.30 -13.19 1.18
C GLU A 213 -1.38 -12.21 1.66
N LYS A 214 -2.42 -11.98 0.83
CA LYS A 214 -3.58 -11.14 1.19
C LYS A 214 -4.73 -11.93 1.82
N SER A 215 -4.64 -13.25 1.81
CA SER A 215 -5.60 -14.16 2.47
C SER A 215 -7.08 -13.87 2.13
N VAL A 216 -7.36 -13.52 0.85
CA VAL A 216 -8.71 -13.12 0.39
C VAL A 216 -9.70 -14.28 0.49
N GLU A 217 -9.22 -15.51 0.54
CA GLU A 217 -10.03 -16.70 0.83
C GLU A 217 -10.80 -16.59 2.16
N ARG A 218 -10.25 -15.90 3.19
CA ARG A 218 -10.97 -15.63 4.45
C ARG A 218 -12.14 -14.68 4.23
N VAL A 219 -11.98 -13.65 3.40
CA VAL A 219 -13.08 -12.72 3.05
C VAL A 219 -14.21 -13.46 2.34
N ILE A 220 -13.88 -14.32 1.36
CA ILE A 220 -14.86 -15.12 0.63
C ILE A 220 -15.54 -16.13 1.58
N GLY A 221 -14.78 -16.78 2.45
CA GLY A 221 -15.31 -17.71 3.46
C GLY A 221 -16.27 -17.02 4.42
N ALA A 222 -15.87 -15.90 5.02
CA ALA A 222 -16.69 -15.11 5.91
C ALA A 222 -17.96 -14.60 5.22
N PHE A 223 -17.85 -14.22 3.95
CA PHE A 223 -19.00 -13.75 3.20
C PHE A 223 -20.09 -14.81 3.01
N GLY A 224 -19.74 -16.10 2.98
CA GLY A 224 -20.72 -17.18 2.99
C GLY A 224 -21.69 -17.09 4.17
N SER A 225 -21.18 -16.87 5.38
CA SER A 225 -22.00 -16.67 6.60
C SER A 225 -22.70 -15.32 6.60
N ILE A 226 -22.07 -14.27 6.12
CA ILE A 226 -22.68 -12.93 6.00
C ILE A 226 -23.92 -12.98 5.10
N ALA A 227 -23.83 -13.63 3.93
CA ALA A 227 -24.93 -13.72 2.98
C ALA A 227 -26.14 -14.52 3.51
N LEU A 228 -25.91 -15.48 4.42
CA LEU A 228 -26.96 -16.21 5.11
C LEU A 228 -27.67 -15.37 6.17
N ALA A 229 -26.94 -14.55 6.90
CA ALA A 229 -27.46 -13.75 8.02
C ALA A 229 -28.03 -12.40 7.58
N VAL A 230 -27.52 -11.81 6.51
CA VAL A 230 -27.88 -10.49 6.01
C VAL A 230 -28.50 -10.62 4.62
N SER A 231 -29.83 -10.53 4.57
CA SER A 231 -30.56 -10.70 3.31
C SER A 231 -30.13 -9.71 2.24
N GLY A 232 -29.89 -10.23 1.03
CA GLY A 232 -29.50 -9.41 -0.11
C GLY A 232 -28.05 -8.91 -0.09
N ALA A 233 -27.23 -9.30 0.90
CA ALA A 233 -25.82 -8.88 0.96
C ALA A 233 -25.05 -9.23 -0.30
N ARG A 234 -24.12 -8.36 -0.70
CA ARG A 234 -23.21 -8.51 -1.86
C ARG A 234 -21.77 -8.34 -1.42
N LEU A 235 -20.86 -9.06 -2.08
CA LEU A 235 -19.42 -8.90 -1.95
C LEU A 235 -18.82 -8.46 -3.29
N LEU A 236 -18.09 -7.33 -3.26
CA LEU A 236 -17.34 -6.83 -4.40
C LEU A 236 -15.84 -6.92 -4.13
N LEU A 237 -15.14 -7.67 -4.96
CA LEU A 237 -13.69 -7.87 -4.89
C LEU A 237 -13.03 -7.07 -6.02
N VAL A 238 -12.25 -6.05 -5.66
CA VAL A 238 -11.56 -5.15 -6.60
C VAL A 238 -10.07 -5.42 -6.55
N GLY A 239 -9.50 -5.79 -7.68
CA GLY A 239 -8.09 -6.07 -7.85
C GLY A 239 -7.83 -7.27 -8.74
N GLN A 240 -6.55 -7.59 -8.90
CA GLN A 240 -6.07 -8.79 -9.61
C GLN A 240 -4.82 -9.32 -8.92
N GLY A 241 -4.46 -10.56 -9.21
CA GLY A 241 -3.25 -11.17 -8.63
C GLY A 241 -3.04 -12.61 -9.03
N SER A 242 -1.93 -13.18 -8.59
CA SER A 242 -1.51 -14.54 -8.92
C SER A 242 -2.45 -15.62 -8.38
N HIS A 243 -3.23 -15.30 -7.34
CA HIS A 243 -4.16 -16.22 -6.68
C HIS A 243 -5.62 -16.11 -7.17
N GLU A 244 -5.91 -15.21 -8.11
CA GLU A 244 -7.26 -14.89 -8.59
C GLU A 244 -8.04 -16.11 -9.08
N VAL A 245 -7.38 -17.03 -9.83
CA VAL A 245 -8.04 -18.25 -10.34
C VAL A 245 -8.53 -19.15 -9.20
N ALA A 246 -7.73 -19.31 -8.15
CA ALA A 246 -8.12 -20.09 -6.98
C ALA A 246 -9.28 -19.43 -6.21
N LEU A 247 -9.23 -18.10 -6.04
CA LEU A 247 -10.29 -17.34 -5.38
C LEU A 247 -11.61 -17.40 -6.15
N LYS A 248 -11.59 -17.32 -7.48
CA LYS A 248 -12.79 -17.50 -8.31
C LYS A 248 -13.39 -18.90 -8.16
N ARG A 249 -12.56 -19.95 -8.10
CA ARG A 249 -13.04 -21.32 -7.83
C ARG A 249 -13.68 -21.41 -6.45
N LEU A 250 -13.08 -20.81 -5.44
CA LEU A 250 -13.63 -20.78 -4.09
C LEU A 250 -14.98 -20.04 -4.06
N ALA A 251 -15.08 -18.89 -4.73
CA ALA A 251 -16.33 -18.13 -4.83
C ALA A 251 -17.45 -18.91 -5.51
N VAL A 252 -17.16 -19.65 -6.60
CA VAL A 252 -18.13 -20.51 -7.29
C VAL A 252 -18.60 -21.65 -6.39
N ALA A 253 -17.73 -22.20 -5.54
CA ALA A 253 -18.09 -23.25 -4.58
C ALA A 253 -18.84 -22.74 -3.34
N SER A 254 -18.90 -21.42 -3.13
CA SER A 254 -19.61 -20.80 -2.01
C SER A 254 -21.13 -20.88 -2.20
N PRO A 255 -21.92 -21.11 -1.13
CA PRO A 255 -23.38 -21.02 -1.20
C PRO A 255 -23.88 -19.62 -1.58
N ALA A 256 -23.03 -18.59 -1.45
CA ALA A 256 -23.28 -17.21 -1.83
C ALA A 256 -22.67 -16.81 -3.19
N SER A 257 -22.38 -17.79 -4.08
CA SER A 257 -21.65 -17.57 -5.33
C SER A 257 -22.21 -16.44 -6.21
N GLU A 258 -23.54 -16.34 -6.34
CA GLU A 258 -24.23 -15.31 -7.14
C GLU A 258 -24.14 -13.90 -6.53
N ALA A 259 -23.78 -13.81 -5.24
CA ALA A 259 -23.64 -12.56 -4.52
C ALA A 259 -22.18 -12.04 -4.50
N ILE A 260 -21.21 -12.81 -5.04
CA ILE A 260 -19.80 -12.46 -5.09
C ILE A 260 -19.43 -11.99 -6.50
N ARG A 261 -18.94 -10.76 -6.62
CA ARG A 261 -18.50 -10.17 -7.89
C ARG A 261 -17.02 -9.80 -7.85
N PHE A 262 -16.28 -10.16 -8.90
CA PHE A 262 -14.91 -9.70 -9.15
C PHE A 262 -14.95 -8.55 -10.17
N ALA A 263 -14.50 -7.36 -9.77
CA ALA A 263 -14.46 -6.19 -10.63
C ALA A 263 -13.18 -6.10 -11.49
N GLY A 264 -12.19 -6.94 -11.20
CA GLY A 264 -10.88 -6.85 -11.86
C GLY A 264 -10.03 -5.69 -11.33
N SER A 265 -8.98 -5.36 -12.08
CA SER A 265 -8.08 -4.25 -11.73
C SER A 265 -8.69 -2.92 -12.12
N VAL A 266 -8.71 -1.99 -11.17
CA VAL A 266 -9.24 -0.63 -11.34
C VAL A 266 -8.10 0.38 -11.16
N ALA A 267 -8.12 1.46 -11.93
CA ALA A 267 -7.18 2.57 -11.75
C ALA A 267 -7.42 3.25 -10.39
N ARG A 268 -6.35 3.76 -9.78
CA ARG A 268 -6.47 4.38 -8.45
C ARG A 268 -7.45 5.56 -8.47
N GLU A 269 -7.42 6.31 -9.53
CA GLU A 269 -8.27 7.48 -9.76
C GLU A 269 -9.76 7.11 -9.90
N GLU A 270 -10.03 5.85 -10.25
CA GLU A 270 -11.38 5.29 -10.43
C GLU A 270 -11.87 4.49 -9.21
N LEU A 271 -11.04 4.35 -8.16
CA LEU A 271 -11.41 3.61 -6.94
C LEU A 271 -12.43 4.32 -6.03
N PRO A 272 -12.48 5.67 -5.92
CA PRO A 272 -13.38 6.32 -4.97
C PRO A 272 -14.84 5.88 -5.05
N PRO A 273 -15.49 5.72 -6.23
CA PRO A 273 -16.85 5.22 -6.30
C PRO A 273 -17.06 3.84 -5.67
N TYR A 274 -16.06 2.96 -5.70
CA TYR A 274 -16.13 1.64 -5.06
C TYR A 274 -16.21 1.75 -3.54
N TYR A 275 -15.37 2.58 -2.93
CA TYR A 275 -15.40 2.85 -1.50
C TYR A 275 -16.69 3.58 -1.08
N GLN A 276 -17.16 4.53 -1.89
CA GLN A 276 -18.38 5.31 -1.63
C GLN A 276 -19.67 4.47 -1.75
N ALA A 277 -19.66 3.46 -2.63
CA ALA A 277 -20.80 2.54 -2.82
C ALA A 277 -20.97 1.55 -1.68
N ALA A 278 -19.91 1.22 -0.95
CA ALA A 278 -19.89 0.14 0.04
C ALA A 278 -20.43 0.57 1.42
N ASP A 279 -20.91 -0.41 2.19
CA ASP A 279 -21.32 -0.24 3.58
C ASP A 279 -20.23 -0.67 4.55
N LEU A 280 -19.37 -1.61 4.14
CA LEU A 280 -18.34 -2.19 4.99
C LEU A 280 -17.13 -2.62 4.16
N PHE A 281 -15.94 -2.30 4.64
CA PHE A 281 -14.69 -2.79 4.07
C PHE A 281 -14.21 -4.04 4.79
N LEU A 282 -14.00 -5.14 4.07
CA LEU A 282 -13.48 -6.40 4.61
C LEU A 282 -12.01 -6.56 4.27
N PHE A 283 -11.18 -6.89 5.28
CA PHE A 283 -9.74 -6.99 5.07
C PHE A 283 -9.11 -8.10 5.91
N SER A 284 -8.35 -8.98 5.27
CA SER A 284 -7.81 -10.20 5.90
C SER A 284 -6.28 -10.35 5.80
N SER A 285 -5.57 -9.36 5.27
CA SER A 285 -4.12 -9.40 5.10
C SER A 285 -3.38 -9.30 6.44
N GLU A 286 -2.40 -10.19 6.65
CA GLU A 286 -1.52 -10.20 7.83
C GLU A 286 -0.10 -9.69 7.52
N THR A 287 0.13 -9.19 6.29
CA THR A 287 1.47 -8.85 5.80
C THR A 287 1.68 -7.36 5.56
N GLU A 288 0.76 -6.53 6.02
CA GLU A 288 0.82 -5.09 5.80
C GLU A 288 1.95 -4.43 6.61
N THR A 289 2.50 -3.38 6.04
CA THR A 289 3.33 -2.43 6.77
C THR A 289 2.53 -1.23 7.28
N GLN A 290 1.38 -0.97 6.65
CA GLN A 290 0.43 0.09 7.02
C GLN A 290 -1.03 -0.25 6.66
N GLY A 291 -1.30 -0.86 5.49
CA GLY A 291 -2.67 -1.07 4.98
C GLY A 291 -3.25 0.18 4.31
N LEU A 292 -2.59 0.68 3.26
CA LEU A 292 -2.99 1.90 2.55
C LEU A 292 -4.45 1.90 2.09
N VAL A 293 -4.98 0.76 1.63
CA VAL A 293 -6.37 0.62 1.18
C VAL A 293 -7.39 0.82 2.33
N LEU A 294 -6.99 0.51 3.58
CA LEU A 294 -7.79 0.80 4.76
C LEU A 294 -7.86 2.32 5.03
N ALA A 295 -6.73 3.01 4.87
CA ALA A 295 -6.70 4.47 4.99
C ALA A 295 -7.51 5.15 3.86
N GLU A 296 -7.52 4.59 2.64
CA GLU A 296 -8.36 5.04 1.52
C GLU A 296 -9.86 4.82 1.82
N ALA A 297 -10.22 3.64 2.35
CA ALA A 297 -11.57 3.33 2.81
C ALA A 297 -12.03 4.33 3.90
N HIS A 298 -11.22 4.54 4.93
CA HIS A 298 -11.48 5.51 6.00
C HIS A 298 -11.60 6.94 5.46
N ALA A 299 -10.78 7.34 4.50
CA ALA A 299 -10.85 8.63 3.84
C ALA A 299 -12.19 8.84 3.13
N CYS A 300 -12.80 7.79 2.58
CA CYS A 300 -14.14 7.81 2.01
C CYS A 300 -15.26 7.69 3.06
N GLY A 301 -14.94 7.56 4.35
CA GLY A 301 -15.92 7.35 5.42
C GLY A 301 -16.46 5.92 5.45
N LEU A 302 -15.69 4.93 4.99
CA LEU A 302 -16.07 3.52 4.99
C LEU A 302 -15.40 2.83 6.19
N PRO A 303 -16.16 2.32 7.18
CA PRO A 303 -15.61 1.56 8.30
C PRO A 303 -15.12 0.18 7.84
N ALA A 304 -14.17 -0.39 8.56
CA ALA A 304 -13.57 -1.66 8.21
C ALA A 304 -13.81 -2.74 9.26
N VAL A 305 -13.96 -4.00 8.80
CA VAL A 305 -13.73 -5.18 9.63
C VAL A 305 -12.47 -5.86 9.09
N ALA A 306 -11.44 -5.93 9.93
CA ALA A 306 -10.13 -6.35 9.50
C ALA A 306 -9.49 -7.37 10.45
N VAL A 307 -8.69 -8.28 9.90
CA VAL A 307 -7.83 -9.15 10.71
C VAL A 307 -6.75 -8.30 11.37
N ARG A 308 -6.59 -8.45 12.69
CA ARG A 308 -5.59 -7.74 13.48
C ARG A 308 -4.19 -8.17 13.06
N ALA A 309 -3.44 -7.23 12.54
CA ALA A 309 -2.08 -7.45 12.08
C ALA A 309 -1.24 -6.16 12.20
N SER A 310 0.08 -6.32 12.12
CA SER A 310 1.00 -5.17 12.07
C SER A 310 0.63 -4.23 10.93
N GLY A 311 0.53 -2.94 11.21
CA GLY A 311 0.14 -1.90 10.25
C GLY A 311 -1.37 -1.78 10.03
N VAL A 312 -2.16 -2.83 10.32
CA VAL A 312 -3.63 -2.77 10.25
C VAL A 312 -4.20 -2.09 11.49
N ASP A 313 -3.70 -2.45 12.67
CA ASP A 313 -4.14 -1.96 13.97
C ASP A 313 -3.76 -0.49 14.25
N GLU A 314 -2.93 0.11 13.42
CA GLU A 314 -2.64 1.55 13.46
C GLU A 314 -3.61 2.36 12.58
N VAL A 315 -4.20 1.74 11.56
CA VAL A 315 -5.19 2.37 10.68
C VAL A 315 -6.61 2.12 11.19
N VAL A 316 -6.93 0.88 11.59
CA VAL A 316 -8.24 0.53 12.14
C VAL A 316 -8.15 0.57 13.67
N ARG A 317 -8.78 1.56 14.29
CA ARG A 317 -8.94 1.64 15.75
C ARG A 317 -10.15 0.80 16.15
N ASP A 318 -9.87 -0.29 16.87
CA ASP A 318 -10.87 -1.28 17.26
C ASP A 318 -12.01 -0.67 18.09
N GLY A 319 -13.25 -0.86 17.64
CA GLY A 319 -14.44 -0.29 18.26
C GLY A 319 -14.69 1.19 17.95
N GLU A 320 -13.75 1.90 17.32
CA GLU A 320 -13.83 3.35 17.00
C GLU A 320 -14.02 3.59 15.50
N THR A 321 -13.11 3.11 14.66
CA THR A 321 -13.15 3.32 13.21
C THR A 321 -13.47 2.05 12.42
N GLY A 322 -13.63 0.95 13.13
CA GLY A 322 -13.91 -0.38 12.60
C GLY A 322 -13.76 -1.43 13.68
N LEU A 323 -13.73 -2.70 13.29
CA LEU A 323 -13.52 -3.83 14.19
C LEU A 323 -12.29 -4.64 13.78
N LEU A 324 -11.53 -5.10 14.77
CA LEU A 324 -10.37 -5.97 14.57
C LEU A 324 -10.67 -7.38 15.10
N THR A 325 -10.47 -8.38 14.25
CA THR A 325 -10.69 -9.79 14.56
C THR A 325 -9.38 -10.57 14.55
N LYS A 326 -9.39 -11.79 15.05
CA LYS A 326 -8.33 -12.75 14.76
C LYS A 326 -8.34 -13.16 13.30
N ALA A 327 -7.31 -13.89 12.87
CA ALA A 327 -7.21 -14.47 11.53
C ALA A 327 -8.14 -15.70 11.38
N ASP A 328 -9.42 -15.49 11.67
CA ASP A 328 -10.47 -16.49 11.74
C ASP A 328 -11.66 -16.08 10.86
N VAL A 329 -12.26 -17.03 10.15
CA VAL A 329 -13.35 -16.79 9.20
C VAL A 329 -14.65 -16.46 9.91
N GLU A 330 -14.93 -17.14 11.04
CA GLU A 330 -16.17 -16.97 11.82
C GLU A 330 -16.14 -15.64 12.57
N GLU A 331 -15.02 -15.31 13.24
CA GLU A 331 -14.89 -14.00 13.91
C GLU A 331 -15.02 -12.82 12.90
N LEU A 332 -14.43 -12.97 11.70
CA LEU A 332 -14.57 -11.95 10.65
C LEU A 332 -16.03 -11.81 10.18
N ALA A 333 -16.74 -12.94 10.02
CA ALA A 333 -18.14 -12.96 9.65
C ALA A 333 -19.02 -12.33 10.71
N ASP A 334 -18.90 -12.74 11.98
CA ASP A 334 -19.71 -12.27 13.09
C ASP A 334 -19.55 -10.76 13.30
N ALA A 335 -18.33 -10.26 13.26
CA ALA A 335 -18.05 -8.83 13.34
C ALA A 335 -18.70 -8.04 12.19
N ALA A 336 -18.63 -8.58 10.97
CA ALA A 336 -19.22 -7.95 9.79
C ALA A 336 -20.76 -7.97 9.85
N ILE A 337 -21.37 -9.09 10.23
CA ILE A 337 -22.83 -9.23 10.41
C ILE A 337 -23.32 -8.23 11.45
N GLY A 338 -22.66 -8.19 12.63
CA GLY A 338 -23.05 -7.27 13.70
C GLY A 338 -23.01 -5.82 13.25
N LEU A 339 -21.99 -5.44 12.47
CA LEU A 339 -21.88 -4.05 12.00
C LEU A 339 -22.80 -3.73 10.81
N LEU A 340 -23.11 -4.69 9.94
CA LEU A 340 -24.08 -4.51 8.85
C LEU A 340 -25.51 -4.31 9.38
N LEU A 341 -25.85 -5.00 10.47
CA LEU A 341 -27.18 -4.90 11.11
C LEU A 341 -27.32 -3.69 12.05
N ASP A 342 -26.22 -3.06 12.48
CA ASP A 342 -26.21 -1.88 13.36
C ASP A 342 -25.83 -0.62 12.57
N ALA A 343 -26.80 -0.03 11.87
CA ALA A 343 -26.59 1.16 11.07
C ALA A 343 -26.14 2.39 11.90
N PRO A 344 -26.66 2.66 13.11
CA PRO A 344 -26.17 3.76 13.95
C PRO A 344 -24.69 3.61 14.32
N ARG A 345 -24.26 2.42 14.74
CA ARG A 345 -22.87 2.13 15.08
C ARG A 345 -21.98 2.27 13.86
N ARG A 346 -22.40 1.73 12.72
CA ARG A 346 -21.67 1.84 11.45
C ARG A 346 -21.47 3.30 11.02
N SER A 347 -22.51 4.14 11.16
CA SER A 347 -22.43 5.57 10.84
C SER A 347 -21.49 6.33 11.77
N ALA A 348 -21.50 6.02 13.07
CA ALA A 348 -20.56 6.62 14.03
C ALA A 348 -19.10 6.25 13.69
N MET A 349 -18.84 4.97 13.36
CA MET A 349 -17.53 4.51 12.92
C MET A 349 -17.09 5.15 11.61
N ALA A 350 -18.00 5.38 10.67
CA ALA A 350 -17.72 6.07 9.41
C ALA A 350 -17.19 7.50 9.62
N LEU A 351 -17.81 8.25 10.53
CA LEU A 351 -17.36 9.59 10.89
C LEU A 351 -16.00 9.58 11.58
N ALA A 352 -15.79 8.66 12.53
CA ALA A 352 -14.51 8.51 13.21
C ALA A 352 -13.38 8.09 12.24
N ALA A 353 -13.66 7.15 11.31
CA ALA A 353 -12.75 6.72 10.28
C ALA A 353 -12.30 7.88 9.38
N ARG A 354 -13.26 8.72 8.94
CA ARG A 354 -12.95 9.92 8.14
C ARG A 354 -12.10 10.91 8.91
N ALA A 355 -12.42 11.16 10.18
CA ALA A 355 -11.64 12.06 11.02
C ALA A 355 -10.20 11.58 11.21
N LEU A 356 -10.02 10.30 11.49
CA LEU A 356 -8.69 9.67 11.60
C LEU A 356 -7.88 9.76 10.29
N ALA A 357 -8.51 9.48 9.14
CA ALA A 357 -7.83 9.59 7.85
C ALA A 357 -7.38 11.03 7.57
N ALA A 358 -8.19 12.01 7.94
CA ALA A 358 -7.86 13.43 7.75
C ALA A 358 -6.70 13.89 8.66
N SER A 359 -6.67 13.46 9.92
CA SER A 359 -5.64 13.86 10.89
C SER A 359 -4.31 13.15 10.68
N ASP A 360 -4.32 11.83 10.44
CA ASP A 360 -3.14 10.99 10.55
C ASP A 360 -2.61 10.51 9.20
N PHE A 361 -3.49 10.38 8.18
CA PHE A 361 -3.16 9.75 6.91
C PHE A 361 -3.31 10.66 5.69
N SER A 362 -3.39 11.99 5.85
CA SER A 362 -3.47 12.87 4.67
C SER A 362 -2.13 12.95 3.92
N ALA A 363 -2.18 12.96 2.59
CA ALA A 363 -0.98 13.11 1.75
C ALA A 363 -0.27 14.44 2.01
N ALA A 364 -1.01 15.52 2.24
CA ALA A 364 -0.43 16.83 2.55
C ALA A 364 0.42 16.79 3.83
N ARG A 365 -0.09 16.15 4.91
CA ARG A 365 0.65 15.96 6.16
C ARG A 365 1.89 15.08 5.96
N GLN A 366 1.77 13.97 5.25
CA GLN A 366 2.93 13.12 4.92
C GLN A 366 4.03 13.93 4.27
N VAL A 367 3.69 14.69 3.24
CA VAL A 367 4.68 15.49 2.47
C VAL A 367 5.32 16.57 3.32
N GLU A 368 4.54 17.26 4.15
CA GLU A 368 5.05 18.27 5.09
C GLU A 368 6.10 17.67 6.04
N VAL A 369 5.78 16.53 6.67
CA VAL A 369 6.68 15.83 7.59
C VAL A 369 7.92 15.34 6.85
N MET A 370 7.76 14.74 5.66
CA MET A 370 8.89 14.29 4.84
C MET A 370 9.80 15.43 4.41
N ALA A 371 9.24 16.54 3.92
CA ALA A 371 10.01 17.73 3.55
C ALA A 371 10.76 18.32 4.74
N GLY A 372 10.16 18.29 5.94
CA GLY A 372 10.82 18.66 7.20
C GLY A 372 12.03 17.77 7.51
N HIS A 373 11.89 16.45 7.33
CA HIS A 373 13.02 15.53 7.49
C HIS A 373 14.13 15.78 6.46
N TYR A 374 13.78 16.00 5.19
CA TYR A 374 14.75 16.29 4.15
C TYR A 374 15.53 17.58 4.41
N ARG A 375 14.83 18.67 4.80
CA ARG A 375 15.48 19.95 5.18
C ARG A 375 16.52 19.76 6.27
N ARG A 376 16.19 19.02 7.33
CA ARG A 376 17.15 18.72 8.42
C ARG A 376 18.38 17.95 7.96
N LEU A 377 18.22 17.04 6.98
CA LEU A 377 19.35 16.26 6.45
C LEU A 377 20.28 17.07 5.55
N VAL A 378 19.77 18.06 4.82
CA VAL A 378 20.60 18.93 3.96
C VAL A 378 21.14 20.17 4.67
N GLY A 379 20.95 20.29 5.99
CA GLY A 379 21.48 21.40 6.80
C GLY A 379 20.62 22.65 6.78
N GLY A 380 19.35 22.52 6.41
CA GLY A 380 18.38 23.61 6.52
C GLY A 380 17.86 23.79 7.96
N PRO A 381 17.38 25.01 8.33
CA PRO A 381 16.70 25.21 9.60
C PRO A 381 15.48 24.28 9.72
N ALA A 382 15.23 23.85 10.96
CA ALA A 382 14.13 22.95 11.31
C ALA A 382 12.75 23.59 11.09
#